data_e9132992bbf32f984218f29dff9d3449
#
_entry.id   e9132992bbf32f984218f29dff9d3449
#
_cell.length_a   1.000
_cell.length_b   1.000
_cell.length_c   1.000
_cell.angle_alpha   90.00
_cell.angle_beta   90.00
_cell.angle_gamma   90.00
#
_symmetry.space_group_name_H-M   'P 1'
#
loop_
_entity.id
_entity.type
_entity.pdbx_description
1 polymer ?
#
loop_
_entity_poly.entity_id
_entity_poly.type
_entity_poly.pdbx_seq_one_letter_code
_entity_poly.pdbx_strand_id
1 'polypeptide(L)'
;MLKNQIESLINEQANSKLLDVEKTYAQKHELLDEDATVETISLPFDVIERCLKETEELLAEETGSFLTKPVHYLKEHANEFMYVTSERLDVIRVDSLALEFDGAFGVYSALFGLRLQKKYSAFLHSYFTAHLQHEQMTYSAVFSGEDGLWEVNLALDALDGFSEQQPFDEVLAQLYCLVFGLLEELEASV
;
A
#
# COMPACT_ATOMS: atom_id res chain seq x y z
N MET A 1 -0.42 -0.70 18.44
CA MET A 1 0.30 -0.48 17.16
C MET A 1 -0.71 -0.05 16.10
N LEU A 2 -1.33 -0.94 15.36
CA LEU A 2 -2.41 -0.65 14.41
C LEU A 2 -3.67 -0.13 15.14
N LYS A 3 -4.01 -0.75 16.26
CA LYS A 3 -5.14 -0.36 17.11
C LYS A 3 -5.14 1.13 17.46
N ASN A 4 -4.01 1.69 17.90
CA ASN A 4 -3.91 3.10 18.26
C ASN A 4 -4.13 4.03 17.06
N GLN A 5 -3.69 3.63 15.85
CA GLN A 5 -3.91 4.41 14.63
C GLN A 5 -5.40 4.45 14.28
N ILE A 6 -6.07 3.30 14.34
CA ILE A 6 -7.51 3.22 14.06
C ILE A 6 -8.33 3.97 15.12
N GLU A 7 -7.98 3.87 16.41
CA GLU A 7 -8.60 4.67 17.48
C GLU A 7 -8.46 6.17 17.24
N SER A 8 -7.28 6.64 16.80
CA SER A 8 -7.07 8.06 16.44
C SER A 8 -7.99 8.49 15.30
N LEU A 9 -8.08 7.69 14.22
CA LEU A 9 -8.97 7.98 13.09
C LEU A 9 -10.45 8.10 13.49
N ILE A 10 -10.89 7.25 14.43
CA ILE A 10 -12.27 7.25 14.93
C ILE A 10 -12.52 8.50 15.77
N ASN A 11 -11.55 8.89 16.62
CA ASN A 11 -11.72 10.00 17.57
C ASN A 11 -11.58 11.38 16.93
N GLU A 12 -10.84 11.51 15.85
CA GLU A 12 -10.57 12.80 15.18
C GLU A 12 -11.74 13.32 14.35
N GLN A 13 -12.72 12.48 14.03
CA GLN A 13 -13.81 12.83 13.14
C GLN A 13 -15.18 12.56 13.77
N ALA A 14 -16.04 13.58 13.83
CA ALA A 14 -17.42 13.46 14.32
C ALA A 14 -18.26 12.46 13.51
N ASN A 15 -17.91 12.20 12.23
CA ASN A 15 -18.38 11.11 11.40
C ASN A 15 -17.15 10.36 10.89
N SER A 16 -16.83 9.25 11.51
CA SER A 16 -15.64 8.47 11.17
C SER A 16 -15.70 8.00 9.72
N LYS A 17 -14.65 8.33 8.95
CA LYS A 17 -14.45 7.88 7.57
C LYS A 17 -13.39 6.79 7.57
N LEU A 18 -13.77 5.56 7.30
CA LEU A 18 -12.87 4.41 7.31
C LEU A 18 -12.87 3.70 5.96
N LEU A 19 -11.73 3.12 5.61
CA LEU A 19 -11.67 2.10 4.56
C LEU A 19 -12.37 0.83 5.04
N ASP A 20 -12.81 -0.01 4.14
CA ASP A 20 -13.55 -1.24 4.50
C ASP A 20 -12.73 -2.16 5.42
N VAL A 21 -11.43 -2.33 5.15
CA VAL A 21 -10.51 -3.12 6.00
C VAL A 21 -10.35 -2.52 7.39
N GLU A 22 -10.27 -1.20 7.50
CA GLU A 22 -10.16 -0.49 8.78
C GLU A 22 -11.46 -0.61 9.61
N LYS A 23 -12.60 -0.48 8.94
CA LYS A 23 -13.92 -0.67 9.56
C LYS A 23 -14.10 -2.08 10.09
N THR A 24 -13.71 -3.08 9.28
CA THR A 24 -13.75 -4.49 9.69
C THR A 24 -12.87 -4.73 10.91
N TYR A 25 -11.65 -4.18 10.91
CA TYR A 25 -10.75 -4.24 12.05
C TYR A 25 -11.36 -3.57 13.29
N ALA A 26 -11.90 -2.35 13.14
CA ALA A 26 -12.48 -1.60 14.25
C ALA A 26 -13.67 -2.33 14.89
N GLN A 27 -14.51 -2.98 14.08
CA GLN A 27 -15.61 -3.81 14.56
C GLN A 27 -15.09 -5.06 15.31
N LYS A 28 -14.10 -5.75 14.75
CA LYS A 28 -13.50 -6.94 15.35
C LYS A 28 -12.86 -6.66 16.72
N HIS A 29 -12.33 -5.46 16.91
CA HIS A 29 -11.63 -5.04 18.12
C HIS A 29 -12.46 -4.17 19.05
N GLU A 30 -13.77 -4.08 18.81
CA GLU A 30 -14.73 -3.31 19.65
C GLU A 30 -14.33 -1.83 19.82
N LEU A 31 -13.80 -1.21 18.74
CA LEU A 31 -13.38 0.18 18.74
C LEU A 31 -14.49 1.15 18.30
N LEU A 32 -15.57 0.62 17.76
CA LEU A 32 -16.76 1.39 17.35
C LEU A 32 -17.89 1.16 18.37
N ASP A 33 -18.54 2.24 18.79
CA ASP A 33 -19.78 2.14 19.54
C ASP A 33 -20.88 1.49 18.69
N GLU A 34 -21.84 0.81 19.31
CA GLU A 34 -22.92 0.08 18.61
C GLU A 34 -23.73 1.00 17.67
N ASP A 35 -23.85 2.29 18.02
CA ASP A 35 -24.59 3.31 17.28
C ASP A 35 -23.67 4.19 16.38
N ALA A 36 -22.39 3.88 16.28
CA ALA A 36 -21.45 4.69 15.51
C ALA A 36 -21.78 4.68 14.01
N THR A 37 -22.00 5.86 13.45
CA THR A 37 -22.17 6.03 12.00
C THR A 37 -20.80 6.14 11.37
N VAL A 38 -20.41 5.12 10.59
CA VAL A 38 -19.14 5.07 9.86
C VAL A 38 -19.40 5.13 8.36
N GLU A 39 -18.85 6.16 7.70
CA GLU A 39 -18.83 6.25 6.25
C GLU A 39 -17.67 5.41 5.71
N THR A 40 -17.96 4.46 4.80
CA THR A 40 -16.91 3.73 4.09
C THR A 40 -16.45 4.57 2.90
N ILE A 41 -15.13 4.79 2.82
CA ILE A 41 -14.49 5.58 1.75
C ILE A 41 -13.49 4.73 0.96
N SER A 42 -13.17 5.19 -0.25
CA SER A 42 -12.00 4.70 -1.01
C SER A 42 -10.72 5.30 -0.43
N LEU A 43 -9.57 4.67 -0.69
CA LEU A 43 -8.27 5.18 -0.28
C LEU A 43 -8.03 6.58 -0.89
N PRO A 44 -7.91 7.63 -0.06
CA PRO A 44 -7.64 8.98 -0.55
C PRO A 44 -6.16 9.14 -0.90
N PHE A 45 -5.85 10.05 -1.81
CA PHE A 45 -4.49 10.43 -2.16
C PHE A 45 -4.33 11.94 -2.14
N ASP A 46 -3.22 12.43 -1.55
CA ASP A 46 -2.89 13.84 -1.43
C ASP A 46 -2.05 14.30 -2.63
N VAL A 47 -1.16 13.42 -3.09
CA VAL A 47 -0.30 13.64 -4.25
C VAL A 47 -0.42 12.44 -5.19
N ILE A 48 -0.53 12.73 -6.48
CA ILE A 48 -0.48 11.74 -7.57
C ILE A 48 0.42 12.34 -8.64
N GLU A 49 1.57 11.72 -8.88
CA GLU A 49 2.58 12.22 -9.79
C GLU A 49 3.03 11.15 -10.78
N ARG A 50 3.34 11.58 -11.99
CA ARG A 50 4.11 10.79 -12.95
C ARG A 50 5.51 11.37 -13.06
N CYS A 51 6.50 10.51 -12.96
CA CYS A 51 7.90 10.90 -13.00
C CYS A 51 8.66 10.04 -14.00
N LEU A 52 9.77 10.57 -14.51
CA LEU A 52 10.74 9.81 -15.33
C LEU A 52 11.56 8.89 -14.42
N LYS A 53 11.76 7.64 -14.80
CA LYS A 53 12.57 6.67 -14.03
C LYS A 53 14.05 7.04 -13.97
N GLU A 54 14.60 7.55 -15.06
CA GLU A 54 16.05 7.81 -15.17
C GLU A 54 16.49 9.02 -14.35
N THR A 55 15.65 10.05 -14.26
CA THR A 55 16.02 11.35 -13.67
C THR A 55 15.17 11.71 -12.44
N GLU A 56 14.10 10.94 -12.18
CA GLU A 56 13.08 11.23 -11.17
C GLU A 56 12.38 12.61 -11.38
N GLU A 57 12.53 13.19 -12.57
CA GLU A 57 11.89 14.45 -12.90
C GLU A 57 10.36 14.28 -12.98
N LEU A 58 9.65 15.22 -12.36
CA LEU A 58 8.20 15.32 -12.45
C LEU A 58 7.77 15.60 -13.89
N LEU A 59 6.95 14.71 -14.46
CA LEU A 59 6.30 14.89 -15.75
C LEU A 59 4.95 15.58 -15.63
N ALA A 60 4.16 15.17 -14.66
CA ALA A 60 2.85 15.76 -14.40
C ALA A 60 2.37 15.47 -12.98
N GLU A 61 1.70 16.46 -12.39
CA GLU A 61 0.76 16.25 -11.27
C GLU A 61 -0.58 15.80 -11.84
N GLU A 62 -1.11 14.73 -11.31
CA GLU A 62 -2.34 14.10 -11.78
C GLU A 62 -3.46 14.28 -10.74
N THR A 63 -4.68 14.05 -11.18
CA THR A 63 -5.86 14.06 -10.31
C THR A 63 -6.36 12.63 -10.06
N GLY A 64 -7.28 12.45 -9.12
CA GLY A 64 -7.91 11.14 -8.86
C GLY A 64 -8.50 10.46 -10.09
N SER A 65 -8.89 11.23 -11.13
CA SER A 65 -9.35 10.65 -12.39
C SER A 65 -8.26 9.87 -13.15
N PHE A 66 -6.98 10.15 -12.92
CA PHE A 66 -5.89 9.36 -13.49
C PHE A 66 -5.87 7.95 -12.92
N LEU A 67 -6.20 7.79 -11.66
CA LEU A 67 -6.19 6.49 -10.97
C LEU A 67 -7.26 5.51 -11.50
N THR A 68 -8.24 6.00 -12.27
CA THR A 68 -9.22 5.13 -12.94
C THR A 68 -8.67 4.48 -14.23
N LYS A 69 -7.47 4.85 -14.67
CA LYS A 69 -6.80 4.21 -15.79
C LYS A 69 -6.29 2.82 -15.39
N PRO A 70 -6.20 1.87 -16.35
CA PRO A 70 -5.62 0.57 -16.09
C PRO A 70 -4.10 0.68 -15.83
N VAL A 71 -3.57 -0.18 -14.97
CA VAL A 71 -2.13 -0.26 -14.66
C VAL A 71 -1.30 -0.55 -15.93
N HIS A 72 -1.91 -1.15 -16.96
CA HIS A 72 -1.32 -1.34 -18.29
C HIS A 72 -0.71 -0.05 -18.87
N TYR A 73 -1.18 1.12 -18.48
CA TYR A 73 -0.60 2.43 -18.80
C TYR A 73 0.92 2.44 -18.58
N LEU A 74 1.42 1.86 -17.48
CA LEU A 74 2.85 1.83 -17.16
C LEU A 74 3.67 1.00 -18.16
N LYS A 75 3.08 0.01 -18.81
CA LYS A 75 3.73 -0.78 -19.85
C LYS A 75 3.86 0.00 -21.16
N GLU A 76 2.86 0.80 -21.48
CA GLU A 76 2.89 1.71 -22.64
C GLU A 76 3.87 2.87 -22.43
N HIS A 77 4.14 3.21 -21.15
CA HIS A 77 5.02 4.31 -20.72
C HIS A 77 6.14 3.77 -19.82
N ALA A 78 6.86 2.76 -20.27
CA ALA A 78 7.83 2.01 -19.44
C ALA A 78 9.02 2.83 -18.90
N ASN A 79 9.21 4.06 -19.39
CA ASN A 79 10.18 5.03 -18.88
C ASN A 79 9.64 5.91 -17.75
N GLU A 80 8.35 5.73 -17.37
CA GLU A 80 7.69 6.47 -16.30
C GLU A 80 7.43 5.58 -15.08
N PHE A 81 7.27 6.19 -13.93
CA PHE A 81 6.64 5.60 -12.76
C PHE A 81 5.57 6.52 -12.22
N MET A 82 4.56 5.94 -11.56
CA MET A 82 3.55 6.67 -10.82
C MET A 82 3.96 6.71 -9.35
N TYR A 83 3.92 7.90 -8.76
CA TYR A 83 4.20 8.14 -7.34
C TYR A 83 2.96 8.70 -6.66
N VAL A 84 2.63 8.17 -5.50
CA VAL A 84 1.49 8.63 -4.71
C VAL A 84 1.83 8.76 -3.24
N THR A 85 1.25 9.77 -2.59
CA THR A 85 1.25 9.91 -1.13
C THR A 85 -0.17 10.04 -0.59
N SER A 86 -0.34 9.70 0.67
CA SER A 86 -1.58 9.87 1.40
C SER A 86 -1.29 9.86 2.90
N GLU A 87 -1.92 10.76 3.66
CA GLU A 87 -1.90 10.67 5.13
C GLU A 87 -2.47 9.32 5.62
N ARG A 88 -3.33 8.68 4.83
CA ARG A 88 -3.88 7.36 5.18
C ARG A 88 -2.82 6.24 5.14
N LEU A 89 -1.75 6.39 4.35
CA LEU A 89 -0.65 5.43 4.31
C LEU A 89 0.12 5.36 5.64
N ASP A 90 0.09 6.43 6.46
CA ASP A 90 0.70 6.42 7.79
C ASP A 90 0.09 5.36 8.71
N VAL A 91 -1.19 5.02 8.54
CA VAL A 91 -1.87 3.96 9.29
C VAL A 91 -1.15 2.62 9.11
N ILE A 92 -0.72 2.34 7.88
CA ILE A 92 0.02 1.14 7.52
C ILE A 92 1.55 1.33 7.56
N ARG A 93 2.04 2.47 8.11
CA ARG A 93 3.45 2.79 8.27
C ARG A 93 4.24 2.88 6.96
N VAL A 94 3.56 3.22 5.90
CA VAL A 94 4.14 3.54 4.59
C VAL A 94 4.03 5.04 4.37
N ASP A 95 5.05 5.67 3.78
CA ASP A 95 5.05 7.10 3.48
C ASP A 95 4.61 7.40 2.05
N SER A 96 4.95 6.52 1.13
CA SER A 96 4.59 6.67 -0.27
C SER A 96 4.57 5.32 -0.98
N LEU A 97 3.90 5.27 -2.12
CA LEU A 97 3.91 4.13 -3.04
C LEU A 97 4.37 4.60 -4.41
N ALA A 98 5.29 3.88 -5.02
CA ALA A 98 5.62 4.04 -6.44
C ALA A 98 5.25 2.77 -7.20
N LEU A 99 4.59 2.94 -8.35
CA LEU A 99 4.24 1.84 -9.26
C LEU A 99 4.98 2.02 -10.59
N GLU A 100 5.60 0.96 -11.08
CA GLU A 100 6.31 0.99 -12.35
C GLU A 100 6.18 -0.34 -13.12
N PHE A 101 6.53 -0.32 -14.40
CA PHE A 101 6.70 -1.51 -15.22
C PHE A 101 8.18 -1.69 -15.57
N ASP A 102 8.79 -2.79 -15.13
CA ASP A 102 10.15 -3.14 -15.54
C ASP A 102 10.13 -3.82 -16.91
N GLY A 103 10.52 -3.07 -17.95
CA GLY A 103 10.53 -3.58 -19.32
C GLY A 103 11.58 -4.66 -19.59
N ALA A 104 12.62 -4.77 -18.76
CA ALA A 104 13.66 -5.80 -18.92
C ALA A 104 13.17 -7.17 -18.43
N PHE A 105 12.39 -7.19 -17.36
CA PHE A 105 11.83 -8.40 -16.78
C PHE A 105 10.36 -8.63 -17.14
N GLY A 106 9.68 -7.62 -17.70
CA GLY A 106 8.26 -7.71 -18.06
C GLY A 106 7.33 -7.75 -16.86
N VAL A 107 7.69 -7.11 -15.73
CA VAL A 107 7.01 -7.20 -14.44
C VAL A 107 6.52 -5.83 -14.01
N TYR A 108 5.29 -5.76 -13.49
CA TYR A 108 4.79 -4.60 -12.77
C TYR A 108 5.27 -4.66 -11.32
N SER A 109 5.78 -3.55 -10.79
CA SER A 109 6.34 -3.48 -9.44
C SER A 109 5.71 -2.36 -8.62
N ALA A 110 5.54 -2.62 -7.32
CA ALA A 110 5.30 -1.62 -6.30
C ALA A 110 6.54 -1.46 -5.43
N LEU A 111 6.98 -0.22 -5.23
CA LEU A 111 8.11 0.15 -4.39
C LEU A 111 7.60 1.02 -3.26
N PHE A 112 8.00 0.70 -2.02
CA PHE A 112 7.62 1.49 -0.85
C PHE A 112 8.57 1.29 0.34
N GLY A 113 8.65 2.31 1.19
CA GLY A 113 9.32 2.26 2.48
C GLY A 113 8.34 1.80 3.57
N LEU A 114 8.64 0.71 4.27
CA LEU A 114 7.84 0.22 5.40
C LEU A 114 8.56 0.46 6.73
N ARG A 115 8.00 1.32 7.58
CA ARG A 115 8.54 1.67 8.90
C ARG A 115 8.25 0.57 9.93
N LEU A 116 9.01 -0.51 9.87
CA LEU A 116 8.93 -1.65 10.79
C LEU A 116 10.32 -1.96 11.37
N GLN A 117 10.38 -2.25 12.67
CA GLN A 117 11.65 -2.53 13.34
C GLN A 117 12.34 -3.77 12.74
N LYS A 118 13.66 -3.73 12.61
CA LYS A 118 14.48 -4.81 12.04
C LYS A 118 14.26 -6.18 12.71
N LYS A 119 13.94 -6.20 14.01
CA LYS A 119 13.67 -7.45 14.74
C LYS A 119 12.52 -8.28 14.17
N TYR A 120 11.61 -7.66 13.41
CA TYR A 120 10.48 -8.33 12.77
C TYR A 120 10.79 -8.90 11.37
N SER A 121 12.07 -8.97 10.99
CA SER A 121 12.51 -9.49 9.70
C SER A 121 11.91 -10.86 9.37
N ALA A 122 12.03 -11.81 10.28
CA ALA A 122 11.53 -13.17 10.07
C ALA A 122 10.00 -13.18 9.85
N PHE A 123 9.25 -12.35 10.60
CA PHE A 123 7.83 -12.24 10.46
C PHE A 123 7.46 -11.62 9.09
N LEU A 124 8.11 -10.51 8.71
CA LEU A 124 7.89 -9.85 7.43
C LEU A 124 8.05 -10.82 6.24
N HIS A 125 9.17 -11.55 6.23
CA HIS A 125 9.42 -12.52 5.16
C HIS A 125 8.42 -13.70 5.18
N SER A 126 8.06 -14.19 6.37
CA SER A 126 7.06 -15.25 6.50
C SER A 126 5.70 -14.82 5.99
N TYR A 127 5.28 -13.59 6.31
CA TYR A 127 4.01 -13.01 5.86
C TYR A 127 3.96 -12.90 4.34
N PHE A 128 4.93 -12.25 3.71
CA PHE A 128 4.94 -12.11 2.24
C PHE A 128 5.00 -13.47 1.56
N THR A 129 5.77 -14.41 2.10
CA THR A 129 5.82 -15.78 1.59
C THR A 129 4.45 -16.47 1.66
N ALA A 130 3.65 -16.22 2.67
CA ALA A 130 2.35 -16.85 2.84
C ALA A 130 1.23 -16.18 1.99
N HIS A 131 1.33 -14.87 1.73
CA HIS A 131 0.26 -14.08 1.12
C HIS A 131 0.49 -13.67 -0.34
N LEU A 132 1.69 -13.91 -0.87
CA LEU A 132 1.99 -13.67 -2.29
C LEU A 132 2.01 -14.98 -3.06
N GLN A 133 1.55 -14.96 -4.31
CA GLN A 133 1.59 -16.14 -5.18
C GLN A 133 3.03 -16.46 -5.60
N HIS A 134 3.40 -17.74 -5.54
CA HIS A 134 4.79 -18.19 -5.73
C HIS A 134 5.00 -18.91 -7.05
N GLU A 135 5.35 -18.20 -8.10
CA GLU A 135 5.96 -18.87 -9.26
C GLU A 135 7.40 -18.40 -9.53
N GLN A 136 7.81 -17.24 -8.98
CA GLN A 136 9.15 -16.66 -9.15
C GLN A 136 9.52 -15.77 -7.94
N MET A 137 10.62 -15.00 -8.01
CA MET A 137 10.93 -13.97 -7.01
C MET A 137 9.85 -12.88 -7.04
N THR A 138 8.98 -12.89 -6.05
CA THR A 138 7.77 -12.06 -6.00
C THR A 138 7.96 -10.76 -5.21
N TYR A 139 9.01 -10.69 -4.40
CA TYR A 139 9.37 -9.50 -3.65
C TYR A 139 10.83 -9.49 -3.23
N SER A 140 11.34 -8.31 -2.94
CA SER A 140 12.54 -8.09 -2.13
C SER A 140 12.22 -7.14 -0.98
N ALA A 141 12.84 -7.35 0.18
CA ALA A 141 12.72 -6.46 1.33
C ALA A 141 14.10 -6.34 1.98
N VAL A 142 14.67 -5.14 1.93
CA VAL A 142 16.00 -4.83 2.46
C VAL A 142 15.88 -3.76 3.55
N PHE A 143 16.50 -3.98 4.71
CA PHE A 143 16.44 -3.01 5.80
C PHE A 143 17.51 -1.93 5.61
N SER A 144 17.08 -0.68 5.38
CA SER A 144 17.94 0.49 5.45
C SER A 144 18.21 0.85 6.92
N GLY A 145 19.46 0.71 7.33
CA GLY A 145 19.88 1.07 8.69
C GLY A 145 19.97 2.59 8.90
N GLU A 146 20.13 3.34 7.84
CA GLU A 146 20.21 4.79 7.84
C GLU A 146 18.82 5.40 8.04
N ASP A 147 17.82 4.94 7.30
CA ASP A 147 16.45 5.45 7.33
C ASP A 147 15.57 4.75 8.37
N GLY A 148 16.00 3.59 8.86
CA GLY A 148 15.25 2.81 9.86
C GLY A 148 13.97 2.17 9.32
N LEU A 149 13.92 1.91 8.01
CA LEU A 149 12.77 1.31 7.31
C LEU A 149 13.19 0.13 6.44
N TRP A 150 12.20 -0.62 5.98
CA TRP A 150 12.36 -1.66 4.96
C TRP A 150 12.05 -1.07 3.59
N GLU A 151 13.02 -1.14 2.67
CA GLU A 151 12.82 -0.91 1.25
C GLU A 151 12.21 -2.16 0.65
N VAL A 152 10.93 -2.07 0.26
CA VAL A 152 10.17 -3.18 -0.31
C VAL A 152 9.97 -2.93 -1.80
N ASN A 153 10.32 -3.93 -2.61
CA ASN A 153 9.95 -4.03 -4.02
C ASN A 153 9.12 -5.29 -4.19
N LEU A 154 7.89 -5.16 -4.65
CA LEU A 154 6.91 -6.23 -4.74
C LEU A 154 6.36 -6.32 -6.16
N ALA A 155 6.45 -7.52 -6.77
CA ALA A 155 5.82 -7.77 -8.07
C ALA A 155 4.29 -7.77 -7.92
N LEU A 156 3.60 -6.91 -8.67
CA LEU A 156 2.13 -6.84 -8.62
C LEU A 156 1.47 -8.13 -9.11
N ASP A 157 2.12 -8.83 -10.04
CA ASP A 157 1.68 -10.15 -10.53
C ASP A 157 1.60 -11.22 -9.42
N ALA A 158 2.23 -10.97 -8.27
CA ALA A 158 2.15 -11.84 -7.09
C ALA A 158 0.93 -11.58 -6.21
N LEU A 159 0.21 -10.47 -6.41
CA LEU A 159 -1.04 -10.18 -5.71
C LEU A 159 -2.15 -11.08 -6.22
N ASP A 160 -2.98 -11.58 -5.30
CA ASP A 160 -4.13 -12.40 -5.68
C ASP A 160 -5.12 -11.61 -6.53
N GLY A 161 -5.49 -12.18 -7.68
CA GLY A 161 -6.42 -11.55 -8.62
C GLY A 161 -5.88 -10.34 -9.37
N PHE A 162 -4.57 -10.05 -9.33
CA PHE A 162 -4.00 -8.95 -10.12
C PHE A 162 -4.23 -9.15 -11.62
N SER A 163 -4.54 -8.05 -12.29
CA SER A 163 -4.61 -7.94 -13.74
C SER A 163 -4.10 -6.57 -14.18
N GLU A 164 -3.32 -6.50 -15.24
CA GLU A 164 -2.86 -5.24 -15.83
C GLU A 164 -4.01 -4.32 -16.32
N GLN A 165 -5.23 -4.87 -16.42
CA GLN A 165 -6.43 -4.11 -16.78
C GLN A 165 -7.14 -3.49 -15.57
N GLN A 166 -6.72 -3.81 -14.34
CA GLN A 166 -7.26 -3.17 -13.15
C GLN A 166 -6.88 -1.69 -13.10
N PRO A 167 -7.79 -0.82 -12.61
CA PRO A 167 -7.47 0.57 -12.34
C PRO A 167 -6.38 0.71 -11.27
N PHE A 168 -5.63 1.81 -11.33
CA PHE A 168 -4.59 2.09 -10.33
C PHE A 168 -5.13 2.15 -8.90
N ASP A 169 -6.30 2.77 -8.68
CA ASP A 169 -6.91 2.89 -7.35
C ASP A 169 -7.23 1.53 -6.73
N GLU A 170 -7.67 0.55 -7.52
CA GLU A 170 -7.91 -0.82 -7.05
C GLU A 170 -6.60 -1.50 -6.65
N VAL A 171 -5.54 -1.38 -7.46
CA VAL A 171 -4.24 -1.99 -7.14
C VAL A 171 -3.60 -1.33 -5.91
N LEU A 172 -3.71 -0.01 -5.78
CA LEU A 172 -3.25 0.70 -4.59
C LEU A 172 -4.02 0.29 -3.32
N ALA A 173 -5.33 0.08 -3.44
CA ALA A 173 -6.15 -0.45 -2.34
C ALA A 173 -5.77 -1.89 -1.96
N GLN A 174 -5.44 -2.76 -2.93
CA GLN A 174 -4.94 -4.10 -2.66
C GLN A 174 -3.60 -4.08 -1.91
N LEU A 175 -2.67 -3.20 -2.30
CA LEU A 175 -1.40 -3.00 -1.59
C LEU A 175 -1.62 -2.50 -0.16
N TYR A 176 -2.54 -1.55 0.01
CA TYR A 176 -2.93 -1.08 1.34
C TYR A 176 -3.44 -2.23 2.21
N CYS A 177 -4.38 -3.04 1.70
CA CYS A 177 -4.93 -4.18 2.41
C CYS A 177 -3.87 -5.23 2.75
N LEU A 178 -2.91 -5.51 1.85
CA LEU A 178 -1.81 -6.43 2.09
C LEU A 178 -0.95 -5.98 3.27
N VAL A 179 -0.53 -4.69 3.29
CA VAL A 179 0.30 -4.16 4.37
C VAL A 179 -0.50 -4.00 5.67
N PHE A 180 -1.78 -3.65 5.59
CA PHE A 180 -2.68 -3.61 6.73
C PHE A 180 -2.78 -4.97 7.42
N GLY A 181 -3.00 -6.04 6.65
CA GLY A 181 -3.04 -7.42 7.14
C GLY A 181 -1.73 -7.86 7.79
N LEU A 182 -0.58 -7.46 7.22
CA LEU A 182 0.73 -7.71 7.83
C LEU A 182 0.82 -7.10 9.24
N LEU A 183 0.36 -5.87 9.42
CA LEU A 183 0.40 -5.20 10.72
C LEU A 183 -0.62 -5.78 11.70
N GLU A 184 -1.81 -6.20 11.22
CA GLU A 184 -2.82 -6.87 12.04
C GLU A 184 -2.29 -8.22 12.57
N GLU A 185 -1.73 -9.05 11.71
CA GLU A 185 -1.16 -10.35 12.12
C GLU A 185 0.05 -10.17 13.04
N LEU A 186 0.90 -9.17 12.75
CA LEU A 186 2.02 -8.86 13.63
C LEU A 186 1.53 -8.45 15.03
N GLU A 187 0.52 -7.59 15.12
CA GLU A 187 -0.05 -7.15 16.41
C GLU A 187 -0.67 -8.31 17.20
N ALA A 188 -1.28 -9.25 16.51
CA ALA A 188 -1.83 -10.46 17.13
C ALA A 188 -0.75 -11.45 17.61
N SER A 189 0.49 -11.35 17.09
CA SER A 189 1.61 -12.25 17.41
C SER A 189 2.47 -11.77 18.59
N VAL A 190 2.28 -10.53 19.06
CA VAL A 190 3.09 -9.87 20.11
C VAL A 190 2.28 -9.72 21.39
#